data_f9fe7bbcbd1cb3b166bbd74c480ecd65
#
_entry.id   f9fe7bbcbd1cb3b166bbd74c480ecd65
#
_cell.length_a   1.000
_cell.length_b   1.000
_cell.length_c   1.000
_cell.angle_alpha   90.00
_cell.angle_beta   90.00
_cell.angle_gamma   90.00
#
_symmetry.space_group_name_H-M   'P 1'
#
loop_
_entity.id
_entity.type
_entity.pdbx_description
1 polymer ?
#
loop_
_entity_poly.entity_id
_entity_poly.type
_entity_poly.pdbx_seq_one_letter_code
_entity_poly.pdbx_strand_id
1 'polypeptide(L)'
;MRLLFLLAGLFAGIAQAAEPITIDVHRDANCGCCSGWISHLQANGFQVNDHVETDMHAVKERLGVPEHLGSCHTGVIDGKFVEGHVPATDILKLRQRPDLLGIAAPGMPTGSPGMERGNIRDAYDVIGLNAQGGESVVSSYPGN
;
A
#
# COMPACT_ATOMS: atom_id res chain seq x y z
N MET A 1 34.00 55.64 -20.53
CA MET A 1 33.40 54.42 -21.16
C MET A 1 33.44 53.31 -20.10
N ARG A 2 32.33 53.06 -19.36
CA ARG A 2 32.23 52.06 -18.29
C ARG A 2 31.54 50.83 -18.85
N LEU A 3 32.26 49.72 -18.96
CA LEU A 3 31.72 48.42 -19.38
C LEU A 3 31.07 47.76 -18.17
N LEU A 4 29.74 47.63 -18.18
CA LEU A 4 28.99 46.80 -17.21
C LEU A 4 28.99 45.35 -17.74
N PHE A 5 29.67 44.46 -17.04
CA PHE A 5 29.53 43.00 -17.22
C PHE A 5 28.31 42.53 -16.45
N LEU A 6 27.24 42.15 -17.15
CA LEU A 6 26.10 41.43 -16.61
C LEU A 6 26.49 39.95 -16.46
N LEU A 7 26.73 39.50 -15.24
CA LEU A 7 26.83 38.08 -14.91
C LEU A 7 25.37 37.50 -14.88
N ALA A 8 24.99 36.80 -15.92
CA ALA A 8 23.81 35.95 -15.91
C ALA A 8 24.14 34.64 -15.15
N GLY A 9 23.72 34.52 -13.89
CA GLY A 9 23.81 33.29 -13.12
C GLY A 9 22.83 32.25 -13.65
N LEU A 10 23.30 31.15 -14.26
CA LEU A 10 22.50 29.96 -14.52
C LEU A 10 22.19 29.27 -13.19
N PHE A 11 20.96 29.39 -12.71
CA PHE A 11 20.43 28.50 -11.68
C PHE A 11 20.09 27.16 -12.34
N ALA A 12 21.01 26.20 -12.31
CA ALA A 12 20.69 24.81 -12.60
C ALA A 12 19.85 24.25 -11.43
N GLY A 13 18.54 24.18 -11.63
CA GLY A 13 17.64 23.51 -10.69
C GLY A 13 17.99 22.04 -10.61
N ILE A 14 18.48 21.58 -9.45
CA ILE A 14 18.68 20.17 -9.17
C ILE A 14 17.27 19.56 -9.03
N ALA A 15 16.83 18.81 -10.03
CA ALA A 15 15.63 17.98 -9.92
C ALA A 15 15.94 16.89 -8.89
N GLN A 16 15.44 17.06 -7.66
CA GLN A 16 15.52 16.05 -6.62
C GLN A 16 14.50 14.97 -6.99
N ALA A 17 14.98 13.81 -7.42
CA ALA A 17 14.13 12.63 -7.58
C ALA A 17 13.55 12.29 -6.20
N ALA A 18 12.22 12.15 -6.11
CA ALA A 18 11.59 11.74 -4.86
C ALA A 18 12.10 10.34 -4.49
N GLU A 19 12.46 10.16 -3.20
CA GLU A 19 12.84 8.85 -2.67
C GLU A 19 11.71 7.85 -2.90
N PRO A 20 12.02 6.61 -3.36
CA PRO A 20 10.99 5.61 -3.61
C PRO A 20 10.31 5.22 -2.30
N ILE A 21 8.99 5.05 -2.36
CA ILE A 21 8.19 4.59 -1.22
C ILE A 21 8.39 3.08 -1.10
N THR A 22 9.06 2.63 -0.04
CA THR A 22 9.33 1.20 0.18
C THR A 22 8.25 0.57 1.05
N ILE A 23 7.82 -0.64 0.67
CA ILE A 23 6.90 -1.49 1.42
C ILE A 23 7.43 -2.92 1.47
N ASP A 24 7.41 -3.52 2.66
CA ASP A 24 7.70 -4.94 2.86
C ASP A 24 6.41 -5.73 2.67
N VAL A 25 6.42 -6.78 1.84
CA VAL A 25 5.24 -7.62 1.57
C VAL A 25 5.52 -9.05 2.00
N HIS A 26 4.76 -9.53 2.98
CA HIS A 26 4.82 -10.90 3.49
C HIS A 26 3.70 -11.73 2.85
N ARG A 27 4.05 -12.86 2.23
CA ARG A 27 3.11 -13.73 1.53
C ARG A 27 3.51 -15.19 1.55
N ASP A 28 2.53 -16.08 1.37
CA ASP A 28 2.80 -17.49 1.11
C ASP A 28 3.44 -17.69 -0.28
N ALA A 29 4.30 -18.69 -0.42
CA ALA A 29 4.99 -19.02 -1.68
C ALA A 29 4.00 -19.35 -2.82
N ASN A 30 2.83 -19.90 -2.49
CA ASN A 30 1.82 -20.34 -3.46
C ASN A 30 0.74 -19.28 -3.74
N CYS A 31 0.90 -18.06 -3.22
CA CYS A 31 -0.08 -16.99 -3.39
C CYS A 31 0.06 -16.30 -4.75
N GLY A 32 -0.63 -16.80 -5.78
CA GLY A 32 -0.59 -16.23 -7.12
C GLY A 32 -1.15 -14.81 -7.22
N CYS A 33 -2.26 -14.50 -6.52
CA CYS A 33 -2.85 -13.16 -6.51
C CYS A 33 -1.98 -12.11 -5.81
N CYS A 34 -1.12 -12.53 -4.87
CA CYS A 34 -0.17 -11.63 -4.21
C CYS A 34 0.82 -11.00 -5.20
N SER A 35 1.27 -11.77 -6.21
CA SER A 35 2.14 -11.25 -7.27
C SER A 35 1.44 -10.17 -8.10
N GLY A 36 0.14 -10.29 -8.34
CA GLY A 36 -0.67 -9.27 -9.01
C GLY A 36 -0.74 -7.97 -8.20
N TRP A 37 -0.92 -8.08 -6.89
CA TRP A 37 -0.92 -6.90 -6.01
C TRP A 37 0.47 -6.24 -5.94
N ILE A 38 1.55 -7.02 -5.83
CA ILE A 38 2.92 -6.50 -5.90
C ILE A 38 3.14 -5.71 -7.20
N SER A 39 2.72 -6.27 -8.35
CA SER A 39 2.82 -5.57 -9.63
C SER A 39 2.03 -4.26 -9.66
N HIS A 40 0.83 -4.23 -9.05
CA HIS A 40 0.05 -3.01 -8.88
C HIS A 40 0.81 -1.96 -8.07
N LEU A 41 1.43 -2.34 -6.96
CA LEU A 41 2.22 -1.41 -6.13
C LEU A 41 3.42 -0.85 -6.92
N GLN A 42 4.17 -1.71 -7.60
CA GLN A 42 5.32 -1.30 -8.42
C GLN A 42 4.91 -0.34 -9.55
N ALA A 43 3.79 -0.60 -10.22
CA ALA A 43 3.23 0.29 -11.24
C ALA A 43 2.80 1.66 -10.69
N ASN A 44 2.55 1.75 -9.36
CA ASN A 44 2.21 2.99 -8.65
C ASN A 44 3.40 3.61 -7.89
N GLY A 45 4.63 3.24 -8.24
CA GLY A 45 5.85 3.88 -7.75
C GLY A 45 6.37 3.35 -6.40
N PHE A 46 5.84 2.22 -5.91
CA PHE A 46 6.38 1.58 -4.72
C PHE A 46 7.58 0.69 -5.05
N GLN A 47 8.58 0.72 -4.19
CA GLN A 47 9.62 -0.30 -4.15
C GLN A 47 9.17 -1.40 -3.19
N VAL A 48 9.04 -2.63 -3.70
CA VAL A 48 8.54 -3.76 -2.91
C VAL A 48 9.68 -4.69 -2.52
N ASN A 49 9.80 -4.95 -1.21
CA ASN A 49 10.60 -6.04 -0.68
C ASN A 49 9.66 -7.24 -0.45
N ASP A 50 9.83 -8.29 -1.24
CA ASP A 50 8.97 -9.48 -1.23
C ASP A 50 9.54 -10.54 -0.29
N HIS A 51 8.79 -10.86 0.77
CA HIS A 51 9.14 -11.85 1.79
C HIS A 51 8.22 -13.06 1.68
N VAL A 52 8.79 -14.20 1.27
CA VAL A 52 8.07 -15.47 1.25
C VAL A 52 8.12 -16.11 2.64
N GLU A 53 6.95 -16.34 3.21
CA GLU A 53 6.77 -16.84 4.57
C GLU A 53 6.25 -18.27 4.58
N THR A 54 6.61 -19.03 5.59
CA THR A 54 6.09 -20.39 5.81
C THR A 54 4.89 -20.43 6.75
N ASP A 55 4.69 -19.37 7.55
CA ASP A 55 3.60 -19.22 8.51
C ASP A 55 3.06 -17.79 8.50
N MET A 56 2.12 -17.54 7.62
CA MET A 56 1.45 -16.23 7.51
C MET A 56 0.57 -15.91 8.72
N HIS A 57 0.09 -16.90 9.47
CA HIS A 57 -0.67 -16.66 10.69
C HIS A 57 0.22 -15.97 11.75
N ALA A 58 1.39 -16.52 12.01
CA ALA A 58 2.35 -15.92 12.95
C ALA A 58 2.81 -14.51 12.51
N VAL A 59 2.93 -14.27 11.21
CA VAL A 59 3.23 -12.94 10.66
C VAL A 59 2.12 -11.95 10.99
N LYS A 60 0.86 -12.30 10.71
CA LYS A 60 -0.30 -11.43 10.95
C LYS A 60 -0.51 -11.15 12.44
N GLU A 61 -0.35 -12.15 13.29
CA GLU A 61 -0.43 -12.00 14.75
C GLU A 61 0.63 -11.02 15.25
N ARG A 62 1.89 -11.18 14.84
CA ARG A 62 3.00 -10.27 15.19
C ARG A 62 2.76 -8.83 14.74
N LEU A 63 2.11 -8.64 13.60
CA LEU A 63 1.80 -7.32 13.03
C LEU A 63 0.50 -6.72 13.56
N GLY A 64 -0.24 -7.44 14.41
CA GLY A 64 -1.47 -6.97 15.02
C GLY A 64 -2.67 -6.90 14.06
N VAL A 65 -2.67 -7.74 13.01
CA VAL A 65 -3.80 -7.85 12.08
C VAL A 65 -4.91 -8.68 12.72
N PRO A 66 -6.11 -8.12 12.97
CA PRO A 66 -7.23 -8.90 13.49
C PRO A 66 -7.67 -9.97 12.50
N GLU A 67 -8.03 -11.16 13.00
CA GLU A 67 -8.42 -12.30 12.15
C GLU A 67 -9.56 -11.96 11.17
N HIS A 68 -10.57 -11.22 11.63
CA HIS A 68 -11.74 -10.85 10.81
C HIS A 68 -11.41 -9.83 9.70
N LEU A 69 -10.27 -9.14 9.77
CA LEU A 69 -9.75 -8.29 8.71
C LEU A 69 -8.79 -9.02 7.78
N GLY A 70 -8.52 -10.29 8.03
CA GLY A 70 -7.52 -11.09 7.34
C GLY A 70 -7.78 -11.28 5.85
N SER A 71 -6.68 -11.37 5.09
CA SER A 71 -6.63 -11.70 3.66
C SER A 71 -5.41 -12.61 3.38
N CYS A 72 -4.94 -12.68 2.15
CA CYS A 72 -3.90 -13.63 1.73
C CYS A 72 -2.47 -13.14 2.00
N HIS A 73 -2.23 -11.84 2.10
CA HIS A 73 -0.90 -11.25 2.33
C HIS A 73 -0.97 -10.02 3.22
N THR A 74 0.18 -9.62 3.76
CA THR A 74 0.28 -8.44 4.62
C THR A 74 1.48 -7.60 4.19
N GLY A 75 1.23 -6.34 3.85
CA GLY A 75 2.27 -5.33 3.67
C GLY A 75 2.62 -4.63 4.98
N VAL A 76 3.83 -4.09 5.06
CA VAL A 76 4.28 -3.22 6.16
C VAL A 76 4.90 -1.97 5.57
N ILE A 77 4.38 -0.82 5.95
CA ILE A 77 4.88 0.50 5.54
C ILE A 77 4.85 1.47 6.72
N ASP A 78 5.97 2.16 6.97
CA ASP A 78 6.09 3.11 8.07
C ASP A 78 5.64 2.51 9.44
N GLY A 79 5.88 1.19 9.66
CA GLY A 79 5.48 0.46 10.85
C GLY A 79 3.99 0.12 10.95
N LYS A 80 3.22 0.32 9.88
CA LYS A 80 1.77 0.06 9.79
C LYS A 80 1.50 -1.13 8.89
N PHE A 81 0.49 -1.94 9.22
CA PHE A 81 0.08 -3.04 8.36
C PHE A 81 -0.83 -2.57 7.20
N VAL A 82 -0.72 -3.27 6.08
CA VAL A 82 -1.61 -3.18 4.92
C VAL A 82 -2.05 -4.59 4.58
N GLU A 83 -3.28 -4.94 4.94
CA GLU A 83 -3.79 -6.31 4.81
C GLU A 83 -4.60 -6.49 3.54
N GLY A 84 -4.21 -7.45 2.71
CA GLY A 84 -4.93 -7.81 1.49
C GLY A 84 -4.77 -6.84 0.32
N HIS A 85 -5.69 -6.89 -0.61
CA HIS A 85 -5.63 -6.22 -1.91
C HIS A 85 -6.00 -4.73 -1.86
N VAL A 86 -5.36 -4.00 -0.95
CA VAL A 86 -5.58 -2.56 -0.75
C VAL A 86 -5.02 -1.77 -1.94
N PRO A 87 -5.79 -0.85 -2.53
CA PRO A 87 -5.29 0.04 -3.58
C PRO A 87 -4.13 0.92 -3.12
N ALA A 88 -3.16 1.15 -4.00
CA ALA A 88 -1.98 1.98 -3.73
C ALA A 88 -2.34 3.38 -3.22
N THR A 89 -3.44 3.97 -3.71
CA THR A 89 -3.94 5.28 -3.24
C THR A 89 -4.34 5.29 -1.77
N ASP A 90 -4.88 4.17 -1.26
CA ASP A 90 -5.28 4.07 0.14
C ASP A 90 -4.06 3.85 1.06
N ILE A 91 -3.03 3.17 0.55
CA ILE A 91 -1.74 3.08 1.25
C ILE A 91 -1.11 4.48 1.41
N LEU A 92 -1.18 5.34 0.39
CA LEU A 92 -0.71 6.71 0.49
C LEU A 92 -1.51 7.53 1.51
N LYS A 93 -2.83 7.32 1.62
CA LYS A 93 -3.66 7.92 2.68
C LYS A 93 -3.25 7.43 4.06
N LEU A 94 -2.99 6.12 4.24
CA LEU A 94 -2.55 5.55 5.51
C LEU A 94 -1.29 6.24 6.06
N ARG A 95 -0.33 6.57 5.19
CA ARG A 95 0.90 7.26 5.59
C ARG A 95 0.64 8.64 6.23
N GLN A 96 -0.50 9.25 5.93
CA GLN A 96 -0.94 10.54 6.49
C GLN A 96 -1.88 10.39 7.70
N ARG A 97 -2.10 9.17 8.19
CA ARG A 97 -3.02 8.84 9.29
C ARG A 97 -2.26 8.30 10.50
N PRO A 98 -1.72 9.19 11.36
CA PRO A 98 -0.96 8.76 12.55
C PRO A 98 -1.84 8.04 13.58
N ASP A 99 -3.15 8.19 13.51
CA ASP A 99 -4.15 7.56 14.37
C ASP A 99 -4.38 6.07 14.04
N LEU A 100 -3.98 5.61 12.84
CA LEU A 100 -4.19 4.22 12.40
C LEU A 100 -2.95 3.35 12.60
N LEU A 101 -3.16 2.13 13.08
CA LEU A 101 -2.18 1.05 13.11
C LEU A 101 -2.00 0.37 11.75
N GLY A 102 -3.04 0.37 10.94
CA GLY A 102 -3.05 -0.22 9.62
C GLY A 102 -4.40 -0.11 8.93
N ILE A 103 -4.44 -0.63 7.70
CA ILE A 103 -5.67 -0.72 6.89
C ILE A 103 -5.79 -2.12 6.28
N ALA A 104 -7.02 -2.52 5.98
CA ALA A 104 -7.34 -3.80 5.38
C ALA A 104 -8.38 -3.68 4.27
N ALA A 105 -8.24 -4.50 3.21
CA ALA A 105 -9.31 -4.92 2.33
C ALA A 105 -9.64 -6.37 2.67
N PRO A 106 -10.60 -6.66 3.58
CA PRO A 106 -10.83 -8.00 4.10
C PRO A 106 -11.25 -8.98 3.01
N GLY A 107 -10.82 -10.22 3.13
CA GLY A 107 -11.09 -11.25 2.14
C GLY A 107 -10.29 -11.03 0.85
N MET A 108 -10.90 -11.38 -0.27
CA MET A 108 -10.30 -11.25 -1.61
C MET A 108 -11.36 -10.76 -2.61
N PRO A 109 -11.79 -9.49 -2.52
CA PRO A 109 -12.86 -8.96 -3.37
C PRO A 109 -12.43 -8.94 -4.83
N THR A 110 -13.28 -9.49 -5.70
CA THR A 110 -13.07 -9.48 -7.15
C THR A 110 -13.02 -8.05 -7.66
N GLY A 111 -12.04 -7.74 -8.50
CA GLY A 111 -11.84 -6.40 -9.06
C GLY A 111 -10.96 -5.48 -8.19
N SER A 112 -10.59 -5.89 -6.97
CA SER A 112 -9.52 -5.23 -6.23
C SER A 112 -8.16 -5.45 -6.91
N PRO A 113 -7.13 -4.62 -6.65
CA PRO A 113 -5.84 -4.74 -7.32
C PRO A 113 -5.20 -6.13 -7.18
N GLY A 114 -4.91 -6.81 -8.29
CA GLY A 114 -4.39 -8.18 -8.33
C GLY A 114 -5.48 -9.26 -8.28
N MET A 115 -6.76 -8.87 -8.17
CA MET A 115 -7.94 -9.77 -8.17
C MET A 115 -8.91 -9.46 -9.33
N GLU A 116 -8.43 -8.84 -10.38
CA GLU A 116 -9.24 -8.47 -11.54
C GLU A 116 -9.71 -9.71 -12.30
N ARG A 117 -11.00 -9.75 -12.65
CA ARG A 117 -11.65 -10.78 -13.47
C ARG A 117 -12.57 -10.14 -14.50
N GLY A 118 -12.00 -9.74 -15.63
CA GLY A 118 -12.77 -9.03 -16.66
C GLY A 118 -13.43 -7.78 -16.10
N ASN A 119 -14.75 -7.66 -16.26
CA ASN A 119 -15.52 -6.50 -15.80
C ASN A 119 -16.24 -6.75 -14.45
N ILE A 120 -16.04 -7.91 -13.82
CA ILE A 120 -16.71 -8.26 -12.55
C ILE A 120 -16.03 -7.53 -11.40
N ARG A 121 -16.83 -6.89 -10.55
CA ARG A 121 -16.37 -6.17 -9.37
C ARG A 121 -17.30 -6.42 -8.18
N ASP A 122 -16.70 -6.89 -7.09
CA ASP A 122 -17.38 -6.94 -5.79
C ASP A 122 -17.33 -5.56 -5.14
N ALA A 123 -18.39 -5.18 -4.41
CA ALA A 123 -18.31 -4.04 -3.52
C ALA A 123 -17.43 -4.38 -2.32
N TYR A 124 -16.53 -3.48 -1.93
CA TYR A 124 -15.72 -3.66 -0.73
C TYR A 124 -15.30 -2.32 -0.12
N ASP A 125 -14.99 -2.36 1.16
CA ASP A 125 -14.44 -1.24 1.90
C ASP A 125 -12.98 -1.49 2.27
N VAL A 126 -12.20 -0.42 2.33
CA VAL A 126 -10.91 -0.40 3.00
C VAL A 126 -11.15 0.09 4.42
N ILE A 127 -10.84 -0.76 5.40
CA ILE A 127 -11.08 -0.54 6.81
C ILE A 127 -9.78 -0.12 7.49
N GLY A 128 -9.83 0.95 8.27
CA GLY A 128 -8.73 1.40 9.13
C GLY A 128 -8.92 0.93 10.56
N LEU A 129 -7.85 0.45 11.20
CA LEU A 129 -7.81 0.04 12.60
C LEU A 129 -6.99 1.05 13.41
N ASN A 130 -7.54 1.57 14.49
CA ASN A 130 -6.82 2.44 15.42
C ASN A 130 -6.23 1.67 16.64
N ALA A 131 -5.41 2.35 17.46
CA ALA A 131 -4.74 1.75 18.62
C ALA A 131 -5.71 1.28 19.73
N GLN A 132 -6.94 1.77 19.76
CA GLN A 132 -7.99 1.37 20.70
C GLN A 132 -8.84 0.21 20.19
N GLY A 133 -8.51 -0.36 19.02
CA GLY A 133 -9.28 -1.42 18.38
C GLY A 133 -10.53 -0.92 17.64
N GLY A 134 -10.70 0.40 17.50
CA GLY A 134 -11.80 0.99 16.73
C GLY A 134 -11.54 0.89 15.24
N GLU A 135 -12.59 0.59 14.48
CA GLU A 135 -12.57 0.48 13.03
C GLU A 135 -13.30 1.64 12.37
N SER A 136 -12.81 2.04 11.20
CA SER A 136 -13.44 3.08 10.37
C SER A 136 -13.25 2.79 8.89
N VAL A 137 -14.22 3.18 8.07
CA VAL A 137 -14.09 3.09 6.61
C VAL A 137 -13.16 4.21 6.12
N VAL A 138 -12.08 3.81 5.45
CA VAL A 138 -11.11 4.73 4.81
C VAL A 138 -11.54 5.05 3.39
N SER A 139 -11.99 4.05 2.65
CA SER A 139 -12.49 4.16 1.27
C SER A 139 -13.52 3.08 1.00
N SER A 140 -14.48 3.38 0.11
CA SER A 140 -15.48 2.43 -0.37
C SER A 140 -15.38 2.28 -1.88
N TYR A 141 -15.42 1.05 -2.37
CA TYR A 141 -15.36 0.69 -3.76
C TYR A 141 -16.65 -0.02 -4.16
N PRO A 142 -17.46 0.55 -5.07
CA PRO A 142 -18.71 -0.06 -5.47
C PRO A 142 -18.45 -1.27 -6.37
N GLY A 143 -19.33 -2.28 -6.24
CA GLY A 143 -19.44 -3.37 -7.19
C GLY A 143 -20.21 -2.97 -8.47
N ASN A 144 -20.38 -3.92 -9.40
CA ASN A 144 -21.22 -3.78 -10.60
C ASN A 144 -22.17 -4.97 -10.77
#